data_a994954ad92e4848701ca2b930a54e2a
#
_entry.id   a994954ad92e4848701ca2b930a54e2a
#
_cell.length_a   1.000
_cell.length_b   1.000
_cell.length_c   1.000
_cell.angle_alpha   90.00
_cell.angle_beta   90.00
_cell.angle_gamma   90.00
#
_symmetry.space_group_name_H-M   'P 1'
#
loop_
_entity.id
_entity.type
_entity.pdbx_description
1 polymer ?
#
loop_
_entity_poly.entity_id
_entity_poly.type
_entity_poly.pdbx_seq_one_letter_code
_entity_poly.pdbx_strand_id
1 'polypeptide(L)'
;LFLAFQAISTEKKSGRLKLLFLQGCGLSKLVWAKAISVWLYGLFLLFLTLFIYSMLNINQIDIDIFTRLLVFYFSYALYFFIITVFTVFFSTLSKTGTSALTTMLGLWIIWTIFSPNIIMSSLEQWHELPSRHEFKLAMKEDRSEGIDGHNPSDDRSEELKEEILSQYGVSQ
;
A
#
# COMPACT_ATOMS: atom_id res chain seq x y z
N LEU A 1 -6.71 13.21 2.32
CA LEU A 1 -7.58 13.28 3.48
C LEU A 1 -7.91 14.74 3.87
N PHE A 2 -6.92 15.57 4.19
CA PHE A 2 -7.14 16.95 4.64
C PHE A 2 -7.95 17.82 3.67
N LEU A 3 -7.76 17.70 2.37
CA LEU A 3 -8.52 18.44 1.36
C LEU A 3 -9.97 17.92 1.22
N ALA A 4 -10.16 16.61 1.41
CA ALA A 4 -11.44 15.97 1.21
C ALA A 4 -12.41 16.15 2.39
N PHE A 5 -11.94 16.18 3.65
CA PHE A 5 -12.83 16.22 4.82
C PHE A 5 -13.60 17.54 4.94
N GLN A 6 -13.04 18.64 4.44
CA GLN A 6 -13.71 19.94 4.44
C GLN A 6 -14.60 20.18 3.21
N ALA A 7 -14.56 19.28 2.23
CA ALA A 7 -15.18 19.50 0.93
C ALA A 7 -16.67 19.89 1.00
N ILE A 8 -17.44 19.29 1.90
CA ILE A 8 -18.88 19.55 2.06
C ILE A 8 -19.20 20.25 3.38
N SER A 9 -18.47 19.95 4.46
CA SER A 9 -18.75 20.53 5.76
C SER A 9 -18.54 22.05 5.80
N THR A 10 -17.61 22.58 5.03
CA THR A 10 -17.40 24.03 4.89
C THR A 10 -18.55 24.70 4.15
N GLU A 11 -19.10 24.07 3.13
CA GLU A 11 -20.24 24.59 2.39
C GLU A 11 -21.54 24.55 3.20
N LYS A 12 -21.70 23.53 4.08
CA LYS A 12 -22.80 23.51 5.07
C LYS A 12 -22.73 24.71 6.02
N LYS A 13 -21.54 25.01 6.56
CA LYS A 13 -21.34 26.12 7.51
C LYS A 13 -21.52 27.50 6.86
N SER A 14 -21.06 27.68 5.63
CA SER A 14 -21.14 28.95 4.90
C SER A 14 -22.51 29.26 4.29
N GLY A 15 -23.48 28.34 4.39
CA GLY A 15 -24.81 28.49 3.79
C GLY A 15 -24.82 28.34 2.26
N ARG A 16 -23.67 28.16 1.60
CA ARG A 16 -23.54 27.99 0.14
C ARG A 16 -24.29 26.76 -0.36
N LEU A 17 -24.42 25.75 0.48
CA LEU A 17 -25.18 24.53 0.16
C LEU A 17 -26.64 24.84 -0.16
N LYS A 18 -27.27 25.79 0.57
CA LYS A 18 -28.65 26.23 0.30
C LYS A 18 -28.76 26.92 -1.07
N LEU A 19 -27.79 27.74 -1.44
CA LEU A 19 -27.75 28.42 -2.73
C LEU A 19 -27.61 27.42 -3.89
N LEU A 20 -26.76 26.39 -3.73
CA LEU A 20 -26.60 25.33 -4.73
C LEU A 20 -27.88 24.53 -4.93
N PHE A 21 -28.60 24.23 -3.87
CA PHE A 21 -29.91 23.57 -3.97
C PHE A 21 -30.98 24.43 -4.66
N LEU A 22 -31.00 25.72 -4.40
CA LEU A 22 -31.92 26.65 -5.08
C LEU A 22 -31.62 26.74 -6.60
N GLN A 23 -30.37 26.50 -7.01
CA GLN A 23 -29.94 26.42 -8.40
C GLN A 23 -30.24 25.05 -9.04
N GLY A 24 -30.95 24.14 -8.36
CA GLY A 24 -31.31 22.81 -8.88
C GLY A 24 -30.17 21.77 -8.80
N CYS A 25 -29.08 22.05 -8.07
CA CYS A 25 -28.00 21.11 -7.91
C CYS A 25 -28.36 20.06 -6.84
N GLY A 26 -28.55 18.81 -7.24
CA GLY A 26 -28.80 17.71 -6.31
C GLY A 26 -27.57 17.38 -5.45
N LEU A 27 -27.78 16.94 -4.20
CA LEU A 27 -26.72 16.55 -3.26
C LEU A 27 -25.76 15.53 -3.88
N SER A 28 -26.29 14.53 -4.58
CA SER A 28 -25.49 13.48 -5.22
C SER A 28 -24.50 14.05 -6.24
N LYS A 29 -24.94 14.97 -7.10
CA LYS A 29 -24.07 15.61 -8.09
C LYS A 29 -22.96 16.40 -7.42
N LEU A 30 -23.25 17.11 -6.32
CA LEU A 30 -22.28 17.85 -5.56
C LEU A 30 -21.23 16.94 -4.93
N VAL A 31 -21.65 15.84 -4.31
CA VAL A 31 -20.78 14.84 -3.67
C VAL A 31 -19.82 14.24 -4.70
N TRP A 32 -20.31 13.79 -5.84
CA TRP A 32 -19.49 13.24 -6.90
C TRP A 32 -18.53 14.26 -7.52
N ALA A 33 -19.00 15.48 -7.78
CA ALA A 33 -18.14 16.53 -8.29
C ALA A 33 -16.96 16.82 -7.34
N LYS A 34 -17.22 16.87 -6.04
CA LYS A 34 -16.20 17.08 -5.03
C LYS A 34 -15.24 15.87 -4.92
N ALA A 35 -15.77 14.66 -4.94
CA ALA A 35 -14.96 13.46 -4.91
C ALA A 35 -14.01 13.39 -6.12
N ILE A 36 -14.55 13.60 -7.33
CA ILE A 36 -13.73 13.59 -8.55
C ILE A 36 -12.69 14.70 -8.52
N SER A 37 -13.03 15.91 -8.09
CA SER A 37 -12.07 17.02 -8.01
C SER A 37 -10.90 16.72 -7.08
N VAL A 38 -11.17 16.18 -5.89
CA VAL A 38 -10.12 15.81 -4.92
C VAL A 38 -9.28 14.65 -5.44
N TRP A 39 -9.92 13.66 -6.06
CA TRP A 39 -9.23 12.52 -6.67
C TRP A 39 -8.30 12.95 -7.79
N LEU A 40 -8.77 13.79 -8.73
CA LEU A 40 -7.95 14.34 -9.82
C LEU A 40 -6.76 15.13 -9.29
N TYR A 41 -6.95 15.91 -8.23
CA TYR A 41 -5.84 16.61 -7.58
C TYR A 41 -4.80 15.64 -7.02
N GLY A 42 -5.24 14.56 -6.36
CA GLY A 42 -4.36 13.50 -5.88
C GLY A 42 -3.60 12.79 -7.01
N LEU A 43 -4.29 12.48 -8.12
CA LEU A 43 -3.67 11.90 -9.32
C LEU A 43 -2.64 12.82 -9.95
N PHE A 44 -2.91 14.12 -10.00
CA PHE A 44 -1.97 15.11 -10.53
C PHE A 44 -0.68 15.13 -9.70
N LEU A 45 -0.77 15.12 -8.38
CA LEU A 45 0.41 15.06 -7.50
C LEU A 45 1.19 13.75 -7.68
N LEU A 46 0.49 12.63 -7.77
CA LEU A 46 1.11 11.32 -8.02
C LEU A 46 1.83 11.30 -9.38
N PHE A 47 1.16 11.81 -10.42
CA PHE A 47 1.75 11.93 -11.75
C PHE A 47 3.02 12.80 -11.72
N LEU A 48 2.96 13.96 -11.05
CA LEU A 48 4.10 14.86 -10.92
C LEU A 48 5.30 14.16 -10.24
N THR A 49 5.04 13.40 -9.18
CA THR A 49 6.08 12.64 -8.47
C THR A 49 6.74 11.60 -9.37
N LEU A 50 5.94 10.81 -10.09
CA LEU A 50 6.46 9.80 -11.02
C LEU A 50 7.16 10.43 -12.21
N PHE A 51 6.67 11.56 -12.69
CA PHE A 51 7.30 12.31 -13.77
C PHE A 51 8.70 12.83 -13.39
N ILE A 52 8.81 13.41 -12.18
CA ILE A 52 10.12 13.86 -11.65
C ILE A 52 11.07 12.66 -11.50
N TYR A 53 10.57 11.54 -10.93
CA TYR A 53 11.38 10.33 -10.80
C TYR A 53 11.88 9.84 -12.16
N SER A 54 11.01 9.80 -13.17
CA SER A 54 11.37 9.37 -14.52
C SER A 54 12.38 10.30 -15.18
N MET A 55 12.27 11.60 -14.97
CA MET A 55 13.21 12.58 -15.48
C MET A 55 14.62 12.40 -14.89
N LEU A 56 14.71 12.16 -13.59
CA LEU A 56 15.98 11.97 -12.89
C LEU A 56 16.68 10.65 -13.28
N ASN A 57 15.92 9.63 -13.66
CA ASN A 57 16.41 8.28 -13.95
C ASN A 57 16.23 7.87 -15.42
N ILE A 58 16.18 8.81 -16.34
CA ILE A 58 15.80 8.55 -17.75
C ILE A 58 16.69 7.48 -18.42
N ASN A 59 17.97 7.42 -18.06
CA ASN A 59 18.93 6.46 -18.61
C ASN A 59 18.79 5.04 -18.05
N GLN A 60 18.00 4.86 -16.99
CA GLN A 60 17.79 3.57 -16.31
C GLN A 60 16.40 2.99 -16.57
N ILE A 61 15.52 3.74 -17.24
CA ILE A 61 14.14 3.32 -17.50
C ILE A 61 14.14 2.40 -18.71
N ASP A 62 14.02 1.11 -18.43
CA ASP A 62 13.71 0.08 -19.42
C ASP A 62 12.18 -0.16 -19.47
N ILE A 63 11.71 -0.91 -20.47
CA ILE A 63 10.30 -1.25 -20.68
C ILE A 63 9.68 -1.93 -19.44
N ASP A 64 10.47 -2.76 -18.74
CA ASP A 64 10.07 -3.42 -17.51
C ASP A 64 9.81 -2.43 -16.38
N ILE A 65 10.70 -1.47 -16.19
CA ILE A 65 10.55 -0.43 -15.17
C ILE A 65 9.35 0.46 -15.50
N PHE A 66 9.17 0.81 -16.76
CA PHE A 66 8.01 1.61 -17.20
C PHE A 66 6.70 0.88 -16.92
N THR A 67 6.61 -0.42 -17.21
CA THR A 67 5.42 -1.23 -16.92
C THR A 67 5.12 -1.28 -15.42
N ARG A 68 6.14 -1.46 -14.58
CA ARG A 68 6.01 -1.44 -13.11
C ARG A 68 5.51 -0.09 -12.60
N LEU A 69 6.01 1.01 -13.14
CA LEU A 69 5.56 2.37 -12.80
C LEU A 69 4.09 2.59 -13.18
N LEU A 70 3.64 2.08 -14.34
CA LEU A 70 2.24 2.14 -14.74
C LEU A 70 1.33 1.34 -13.78
N VAL A 71 1.69 0.10 -13.47
CA VAL A 71 0.94 -0.72 -12.51
C VAL A 71 0.87 -0.02 -11.15
N PHE A 72 1.97 0.54 -10.70
CA PHE A 72 2.03 1.32 -9.46
C PHE A 72 1.09 2.53 -9.51
N TYR A 73 1.14 3.32 -10.60
CA TYR A 73 0.27 4.48 -10.78
C TYR A 73 -1.22 4.11 -10.71
N PHE A 74 -1.64 3.08 -11.44
CA PHE A 74 -3.04 2.65 -11.45
C PHE A 74 -3.49 2.07 -10.10
N SER A 75 -2.64 1.32 -9.43
CA SER A 75 -2.93 0.78 -8.09
C SER A 75 -3.15 1.92 -7.07
N TYR A 76 -2.28 2.92 -7.07
CA TYR A 76 -2.45 4.09 -6.21
C TYR A 76 -3.62 4.98 -6.63
N ALA A 77 -3.91 5.09 -7.92
CA ALA A 77 -5.08 5.82 -8.41
C ALA A 77 -6.38 5.21 -7.87
N LEU A 78 -6.48 3.88 -7.90
CA LEU A 78 -7.62 3.15 -7.33
C LEU A 78 -7.70 3.33 -5.80
N TYR A 79 -6.58 3.21 -5.11
CA TYR A 79 -6.50 3.43 -3.67
C TYR A 79 -6.96 4.85 -3.28
N PHE A 80 -6.47 5.89 -3.96
CA PHE A 80 -6.90 7.27 -3.75
C PHE A 80 -8.37 7.48 -4.05
N PHE A 81 -8.90 6.80 -5.08
CA PHE A 81 -10.33 6.87 -5.39
C PHE A 81 -11.18 6.36 -4.22
N ILE A 82 -10.88 5.17 -3.73
CA ILE A 82 -11.60 4.56 -2.61
C ILE A 82 -11.55 5.47 -1.38
N ILE A 83 -10.36 5.91 -0.96
CA ILE A 83 -10.21 6.79 0.21
C ILE A 83 -10.96 8.12 0.02
N THR A 84 -10.89 8.70 -1.18
CA THR A 84 -11.57 9.96 -1.47
C THR A 84 -13.08 9.82 -1.37
N VAL A 85 -13.66 8.77 -1.95
CA VAL A 85 -15.09 8.48 -1.87
C VAL A 85 -15.53 8.31 -0.43
N PHE A 86 -14.82 7.49 0.35
CA PHE A 86 -15.09 7.32 1.78
C PHE A 86 -15.02 8.63 2.55
N THR A 87 -13.96 9.42 2.34
CA THR A 87 -13.77 10.68 3.05
C THR A 87 -14.86 11.70 2.73
N VAL A 88 -15.24 11.84 1.46
CA VAL A 88 -16.32 12.74 1.04
C VAL A 88 -17.66 12.25 1.57
N PHE A 89 -17.91 10.95 1.57
CA PHE A 89 -19.09 10.34 2.15
C PHE A 89 -19.23 10.68 3.65
N PHE A 90 -18.18 10.43 4.44
CA PHE A 90 -18.18 10.80 5.87
C PHE A 90 -18.28 12.30 6.10
N SER A 91 -17.71 13.12 5.21
CA SER A 91 -17.87 14.58 5.24
C SER A 91 -19.35 15.01 5.05
N THR A 92 -20.14 14.27 4.27
CA THR A 92 -21.57 14.56 4.10
C THR A 92 -22.40 14.22 5.33
N LEU A 93 -22.08 13.11 5.99
CA LEU A 93 -22.76 12.65 7.20
C LEU A 93 -22.43 13.51 8.42
N SER A 94 -21.23 14.03 8.50
CA SER A 94 -20.76 14.77 9.65
C SER A 94 -21.36 16.18 9.75
N LYS A 95 -21.67 16.60 10.98
CA LYS A 95 -22.16 17.96 11.27
C LYS A 95 -21.06 19.01 11.16
N THR A 96 -19.84 18.66 11.49
CA THR A 96 -18.66 19.54 11.45
C THR A 96 -17.50 18.88 10.73
N GLY A 97 -16.62 19.69 10.12
CA GLY A 97 -15.40 19.18 9.48
C GLY A 97 -14.49 18.43 10.44
N THR A 98 -14.34 18.94 11.67
CA THR A 98 -13.53 18.29 12.70
C THR A 98 -14.06 16.89 13.03
N SER A 99 -15.39 16.73 13.18
CA SER A 99 -16.01 15.42 13.41
C SER A 99 -15.74 14.45 12.25
N ALA A 100 -15.85 14.92 11.00
CA ALA A 100 -15.54 14.12 9.83
C ALA A 100 -14.08 13.65 9.84
N LEU A 101 -13.15 14.55 10.14
CA LEU A 101 -11.72 14.24 10.22
C LEU A 101 -11.44 13.18 11.29
N THR A 102 -11.96 13.38 12.52
CA THR A 102 -11.72 12.47 13.64
C THR A 102 -12.27 11.08 13.34
N THR A 103 -13.49 10.99 12.79
CA THR A 103 -14.10 9.71 12.40
C THR A 103 -13.27 9.01 11.34
N MET A 104 -12.83 9.75 10.33
CA MET A 104 -12.04 9.17 9.23
C MET A 104 -10.65 8.72 9.67
N LEU A 105 -9.98 9.51 10.54
CA LEU A 105 -8.70 9.11 11.12
C LEU A 105 -8.84 7.88 12.02
N GLY A 106 -9.87 7.83 12.84
CA GLY A 106 -10.16 6.66 13.68
C GLY A 106 -10.39 5.40 12.84
N LEU A 107 -11.20 5.49 11.81
CA LEU A 107 -11.47 4.39 10.89
C LEU A 107 -10.20 3.95 10.15
N TRP A 108 -9.37 4.90 9.71
CA TRP A 108 -8.10 4.61 9.05
C TRP A 108 -7.10 3.90 9.97
N ILE A 109 -7.00 4.34 11.24
CA ILE A 109 -6.15 3.69 12.25
C ILE A 109 -6.62 2.26 12.49
N ILE A 110 -7.93 2.07 12.71
CA ILE A 110 -8.51 0.75 12.89
C ILE A 110 -8.20 -0.14 11.69
N TRP A 111 -8.44 0.34 10.47
CA TRP A 111 -8.14 -0.40 9.25
C TRP A 111 -6.67 -0.78 9.14
N THR A 112 -5.76 0.14 9.41
CA THR A 112 -4.31 -0.08 9.33
C THR A 112 -3.82 -1.13 10.33
N ILE A 113 -4.43 -1.19 11.52
CA ILE A 113 -4.07 -2.17 12.55
C ILE A 113 -4.68 -3.55 12.24
N PHE A 114 -5.95 -3.60 11.83
CA PHE A 114 -6.66 -4.86 11.63
C PHE A 114 -6.40 -5.51 10.26
N SER A 115 -6.16 -4.70 9.21
CA SER A 115 -5.95 -5.22 7.85
C SER A 115 -4.81 -6.25 7.75
N PRO A 116 -3.61 -6.04 8.32
CA PRO A 116 -2.55 -7.04 8.26
C PRO A 116 -2.94 -8.37 8.92
N ASN A 117 -3.61 -8.28 10.07
CA ASN A 117 -4.03 -9.50 10.80
C ASN A 117 -5.11 -10.27 10.03
N ILE A 118 -6.08 -9.58 9.43
CA ILE A 118 -7.13 -10.20 8.62
C ILE A 118 -6.53 -10.86 7.38
N ILE A 119 -5.60 -10.18 6.70
CA ILE A 119 -4.93 -10.71 5.51
C ILE A 119 -4.12 -11.94 5.86
N MET A 120 -3.33 -11.90 6.93
CA MET A 120 -2.53 -13.05 7.38
C MET A 120 -3.41 -14.26 7.74
N SER A 121 -4.48 -14.06 8.52
CA SER A 121 -5.41 -15.11 8.86
C SER A 121 -6.12 -15.70 7.63
N SER A 122 -6.43 -14.89 6.66
CA SER A 122 -7.05 -15.34 5.40
C SER A 122 -6.07 -16.14 4.55
N LEU A 123 -4.80 -15.74 4.51
CA LEU A 123 -3.75 -16.46 3.79
C LEU A 123 -3.46 -17.81 4.43
N GLU A 124 -3.43 -17.90 5.78
CA GLU A 124 -3.26 -19.15 6.51
C GLU A 124 -4.41 -20.14 6.25
N GLN A 125 -5.63 -19.64 6.01
CA GLN A 125 -6.78 -20.49 5.67
C GLN A 125 -6.77 -20.99 4.22
N TRP A 126 -6.19 -20.23 3.30
CA TRP A 126 -6.19 -20.54 1.86
C TRP A 126 -4.94 -21.32 1.44
N HIS A 127 -3.85 -21.16 2.15
CA HIS A 127 -2.61 -21.90 1.98
C HIS A 127 -2.18 -22.39 3.35
N GLU A 128 -1.94 -23.70 3.47
CA GLU A 128 -1.33 -24.31 4.65
C GLU A 128 0.11 -23.79 4.80
N LEU A 129 0.22 -22.54 5.26
CA LEU A 129 1.52 -21.98 5.59
C LEU A 129 1.99 -22.65 6.90
N PRO A 130 3.23 -23.15 6.94
CA PRO A 130 3.77 -23.73 8.16
C PRO A 130 3.69 -22.70 9.28
N SER A 131 3.24 -23.14 10.45
CA SER A 131 3.15 -22.27 11.62
C SER A 131 4.53 -21.65 11.91
N ARG A 132 4.57 -20.48 12.56
CA ARG A 132 5.84 -19.87 12.97
C ARG A 132 6.74 -20.83 13.76
N HIS A 133 6.13 -21.77 14.46
CA HIS A 133 6.85 -22.77 15.22
C HIS A 133 7.46 -23.83 14.29
N GLU A 134 6.71 -24.34 13.35
CA GLU A 134 7.18 -25.30 12.33
C GLU A 134 8.26 -24.68 11.44
N PHE A 135 8.07 -23.44 11.00
CA PHE A 135 9.08 -22.73 10.24
C PHE A 135 10.38 -22.54 11.03
N LYS A 136 10.28 -22.19 12.33
CA LYS A 136 11.46 -22.08 13.19
C LYS A 136 12.13 -23.43 13.47
N LEU A 137 11.35 -24.50 13.55
CA LEU A 137 11.90 -25.86 13.71
C LEU A 137 12.60 -26.30 12.42
N ALA A 138 11.95 -26.13 11.25
CA ALA A 138 12.56 -26.43 9.96
C ALA A 138 13.85 -25.63 9.74
N MET A 139 13.82 -24.32 10.01
CA MET A 139 15.02 -23.49 9.93
C MET A 139 16.13 -23.88 10.91
N LYS A 140 15.76 -24.42 12.09
CA LYS A 140 16.71 -24.92 13.07
C LYS A 140 17.28 -26.29 12.67
N GLU A 141 16.47 -27.10 12.01
CA GLU A 141 16.84 -28.38 11.45
C GLU A 141 17.78 -28.18 10.24
N ASP A 142 17.41 -27.33 9.29
CA ASP A 142 18.24 -26.91 8.15
C ASP A 142 19.61 -26.33 8.62
N ARG A 143 19.58 -25.56 9.72
CA ARG A 143 20.79 -25.01 10.31
C ARG A 143 21.66 -26.07 10.98
N SER A 144 21.05 -27.07 11.61
CA SER A 144 21.77 -28.19 12.21
C SER A 144 22.36 -29.14 11.16
N GLU A 145 21.74 -29.17 9.97
CA GLU A 145 22.23 -29.91 8.79
C GLU A 145 23.23 -29.13 7.94
N GLY A 146 23.53 -27.88 8.31
CA GLY A 146 24.54 -27.04 7.65
C GLY A 146 24.13 -26.44 6.31
N ILE A 147 22.86 -26.36 6.02
CA ILE A 147 22.36 -25.83 4.75
C ILE A 147 22.55 -24.29 4.65
N ASP A 148 22.71 -23.61 5.77
CA ASP A 148 22.84 -22.15 5.82
C ASP A 148 24.29 -21.65 5.53
N GLY A 149 25.27 -22.55 5.43
CA GLY A 149 26.66 -22.21 5.10
C GLY A 149 27.40 -21.33 6.13
N HIS A 150 26.78 -21.10 7.30
CA HIS A 150 27.30 -20.19 8.33
C HIS A 150 27.82 -20.91 9.56
N ASN A 151 27.82 -22.24 9.58
CA ASN A 151 28.30 -23.04 10.69
C ASN A 151 29.71 -23.56 10.37
N PRO A 152 30.78 -23.01 10.98
CA PRO A 152 32.17 -23.38 10.67
C PRO A 152 32.57 -24.80 11.13
N SER A 153 31.68 -25.49 11.88
CA SER A 153 31.89 -26.85 12.35
C SER A 153 31.16 -27.91 11.55
N ASP A 154 30.72 -27.59 10.33
CA ASP A 154 29.84 -28.44 9.58
C ASP A 154 30.65 -29.29 8.58
N ASP A 155 30.60 -30.62 8.77
CA ASP A 155 31.23 -31.60 7.89
C ASP A 155 30.85 -31.41 6.42
N ARG A 156 29.65 -30.93 6.17
CA ARG A 156 29.08 -30.64 4.83
C ARG A 156 29.77 -29.46 4.13
N SER A 157 30.22 -28.46 4.91
CA SER A 157 30.99 -27.32 4.35
C SER A 157 32.41 -27.75 3.95
N GLU A 158 32.94 -28.75 4.60
CA GLU A 158 34.21 -29.34 4.27
C GLU A 158 34.11 -30.27 3.06
N GLU A 159 33.05 -31.11 2.99
CA GLU A 159 32.74 -31.92 1.81
C GLU A 159 32.55 -31.06 0.55
N LEU A 160 31.80 -29.95 0.66
CA LEU A 160 31.58 -29.04 -0.46
C LEU A 160 32.90 -28.34 -0.89
N LYS A 161 33.74 -27.96 0.05
CA LYS A 161 35.10 -27.43 -0.26
C LYS A 161 35.94 -28.44 -0.97
N GLU A 162 35.97 -29.70 -0.52
CA GLU A 162 36.71 -30.78 -1.16
C GLU A 162 36.17 -31.08 -2.56
N GLU A 163 34.86 -31.09 -2.73
CA GLU A 163 34.25 -31.28 -4.04
C GLU A 163 34.62 -30.17 -5.02
N ILE A 164 34.52 -28.90 -4.59
CA ILE A 164 34.89 -27.73 -5.41
C ILE A 164 36.42 -27.76 -5.71
N LEU A 165 37.26 -28.04 -4.73
CA LEU A 165 38.71 -28.11 -4.93
C LEU A 165 39.08 -29.24 -5.90
N SER A 166 38.41 -30.39 -5.82
CA SER A 166 38.62 -31.50 -6.75
C SER A 166 38.19 -31.14 -8.17
N GLN A 167 37.12 -30.38 -8.33
CA GLN A 167 36.62 -29.94 -9.62
C GLN A 167 37.55 -28.93 -10.32
N TYR A 168 38.26 -28.12 -9.54
CA TYR A 168 39.27 -27.15 -10.04
C TYR A 168 40.69 -27.65 -10.05
N GLY A 169 40.95 -28.94 -9.72
CA GLY A 169 42.25 -29.57 -9.82
C GLY A 169 43.29 -29.03 -8.83
N VAL A 170 42.83 -28.43 -7.74
CA VAL A 170 43.68 -27.91 -6.66
C VAL A 170 43.71 -28.94 -5.54
N SER A 171 44.65 -29.88 -5.59
CA SER A 171 44.95 -30.75 -4.45
C SER A 171 45.96 -30.07 -3.53
N GLN A 172 45.68 -30.05 -2.21
CA GLN A 172 46.67 -29.68 -1.22
C GLN A 172 47.79 -30.71 -1.15
#